data_abc57a74469bb0eac227a79de65eb3c4
#
_entry.id   abc57a74469bb0eac227a79de65eb3c4
#
_cell.length_a   1.000
_cell.length_b   1.000
_cell.length_c   1.000
_cell.angle_alpha   90.00
_cell.angle_beta   90.00
_cell.angle_gamma   90.00
#
_symmetry.space_group_name_H-M   'P 1'
#
loop_
_entity.id
_entity.type
_entity.pdbx_description
1 polymer ?
#
loop_
_entity_poly.entity_id
_entity_poly.type
_entity_poly.pdbx_seq_one_letter_code
_entity_poly.pdbx_strand_id
1 'polypeptide(L)'
;FVGLAQYYMEKDQTAKAIELLEIAKLKTPNNYRPFEVLGRLYFSRGQWDMAHEEIKVARTLNPFDRGLAEISGRIEFELKNFDHALEEFIDAFLLATDQKGETTEPVRRMINTVKRVQELETRELNARIKSRVEHLQELTERLELRKENLFKFDTRKDFKEIVQKISRDAEKRDTVATLSSDLRKLAVFQHMKDGQIARLSKFVRVDDLQQAAYVFREEDRSMDFYVVKRGSIEIRKDTPFGPQILGTLGIDHIFGEMNFIDRTHRSSDAVAVEQSACYTFSFSALDQLMDEDKQLAVGLHWAFWRSLSDKVREANEQLKLFFQEDAKRGAGRKRVEGTRETQQVTVKSEDKVDLFKERGLSAAEMKLLATFSSEERYREGSMMFREGEKGDKLYIVLDGRVRISKFIPGVGEEALTVLDRGDFFGEMALIDDKVRSADAKAHEGDATVLSIDRATLNEILSMDPNASLQFLNLLCRMISRRLREINEKIVQWKYMSGGF
;
A
#
# COMPACT_ATOMS: atom_id res chain seq x y z
N PHE A 1 -35.81 25.47 36.27
CA PHE A 1 -36.31 24.10 36.11
C PHE A 1 -35.31 23.22 35.37
N VAL A 2 -34.80 23.60 34.17
CA VAL A 2 -33.87 22.78 33.37
C VAL A 2 -32.58 22.43 34.12
N GLY A 3 -31.94 23.42 34.79
CA GLY A 3 -30.73 23.15 35.57
C GLY A 3 -30.97 22.23 36.79
N LEU A 4 -32.16 22.34 37.40
CA LEU A 4 -32.54 21.44 38.50
C LEU A 4 -32.83 20.03 37.98
N ALA A 5 -33.42 19.92 36.81
CA ALA A 5 -33.65 18.62 36.18
C ALA A 5 -32.32 17.92 35.82
N GLN A 6 -31.34 18.67 35.31
CA GLN A 6 -29.99 18.15 35.06
C GLN A 6 -29.30 17.65 36.34
N TYR A 7 -29.41 18.38 37.43
CA TYR A 7 -28.93 17.94 38.75
C TYR A 7 -29.57 16.61 39.19
N TYR A 8 -30.91 16.44 39.00
CA TYR A 8 -31.56 15.18 39.32
C TYR A 8 -31.17 14.03 38.41
N MET A 9 -30.86 14.33 37.14
CA MET A 9 -30.31 13.33 36.21
C MET A 9 -28.93 12.82 36.66
N GLU A 10 -28.05 13.70 37.12
CA GLU A 10 -26.74 13.35 37.69
C GLU A 10 -26.86 12.51 38.97
N LYS A 11 -27.97 12.62 39.70
CA LYS A 11 -28.29 11.84 40.90
C LYS A 11 -29.10 10.56 40.59
N ASP A 12 -29.26 10.20 39.33
CA ASP A 12 -30.04 9.05 38.86
C ASP A 12 -31.54 9.11 39.28
N GLN A 13 -32.05 10.30 39.64
CA GLN A 13 -33.44 10.54 39.97
C GLN A 13 -34.25 10.99 38.77
N THR A 14 -34.24 10.15 37.72
CA THR A 14 -34.79 10.47 36.41
C THR A 14 -36.27 10.81 36.40
N ALA A 15 -37.10 10.15 37.23
CA ALA A 15 -38.52 10.47 37.28
C ALA A 15 -38.80 11.92 37.70
N LYS A 16 -38.05 12.43 38.67
CA LYS A 16 -38.16 13.82 39.08
C LYS A 16 -37.61 14.81 38.04
N ALA A 17 -36.57 14.40 37.30
CA ALA A 17 -36.06 15.19 36.20
C ALA A 17 -37.11 15.35 35.08
N ILE A 18 -37.79 14.26 34.72
CA ILE A 18 -38.87 14.30 33.71
C ILE A 18 -40.01 15.20 34.16
N GLU A 19 -40.49 15.06 35.43
CA GLU A 19 -41.55 15.89 35.96
C GLU A 19 -41.17 17.39 35.89
N LEU A 20 -39.95 17.76 36.28
CA LEU A 20 -39.49 19.13 36.22
C LEU A 20 -39.37 19.67 34.79
N LEU A 21 -38.99 18.83 33.82
CA LEU A 21 -38.90 19.21 32.42
C LEU A 21 -40.29 19.39 31.82
N GLU A 22 -41.27 18.54 32.17
CA GLU A 22 -42.66 18.71 31.75
C GLU A 22 -43.25 20.03 32.33
N ILE A 23 -42.98 20.36 33.58
CA ILE A 23 -43.39 21.64 34.16
C ILE A 23 -42.68 22.79 33.41
N ALA A 24 -41.42 22.65 33.05
CA ALA A 24 -40.69 23.67 32.32
C ALA A 24 -41.29 23.91 30.92
N LYS A 25 -41.69 22.85 30.20
CA LYS A 25 -42.38 22.94 28.90
C LYS A 25 -43.66 23.74 29.00
N LEU A 26 -44.48 23.46 30.03
CA LEU A 26 -45.76 24.19 30.24
C LEU A 26 -45.53 25.69 30.59
N LYS A 27 -44.49 25.99 31.33
CA LYS A 27 -44.17 27.38 31.75
C LYS A 27 -43.47 28.20 30.67
N THR A 28 -42.70 27.55 29.81
CA THR A 28 -41.89 28.20 28.77
C THR A 28 -41.99 27.44 27.44
N PRO A 29 -43.20 27.43 26.80
CA PRO A 29 -43.45 26.61 25.59
C PRO A 29 -42.60 27.03 24.39
N ASN A 30 -42.08 28.26 24.37
CA ASN A 30 -41.22 28.77 23.30
C ASN A 30 -39.72 28.58 23.57
N ASN A 31 -39.36 27.92 24.66
CA ASN A 31 -37.97 27.62 24.98
C ASN A 31 -37.65 26.19 24.58
N TYR A 32 -36.72 26.03 23.64
CA TYR A 32 -36.35 24.70 23.11
C TYR A 32 -35.64 23.80 24.12
N ARG A 33 -34.95 24.36 25.14
CA ARG A 33 -34.08 23.62 26.08
C ARG A 33 -34.78 22.52 26.88
N PRO A 34 -36.00 22.71 27.46
CA PRO A 34 -36.69 21.64 28.15
C PRO A 34 -36.97 20.43 27.23
N PHE A 35 -37.35 20.68 25.96
CA PHE A 35 -37.60 19.68 24.95
C PHE A 35 -36.31 18.97 24.54
N GLU A 36 -35.22 19.71 24.33
CA GLU A 36 -33.91 19.17 24.04
C GLU A 36 -33.44 18.19 25.12
N VAL A 37 -33.44 18.61 26.38
CA VAL A 37 -32.97 17.79 27.50
C VAL A 37 -33.81 16.52 27.66
N LEU A 38 -35.13 16.64 27.52
CA LEU A 38 -36.04 15.52 27.60
C LEU A 38 -35.85 14.56 26.43
N GLY A 39 -35.71 15.05 25.22
CA GLY A 39 -35.44 14.24 24.03
C GLY A 39 -34.11 13.50 24.10
N ARG A 40 -33.04 14.15 24.60
CA ARG A 40 -31.75 13.50 24.85
C ARG A 40 -31.83 12.42 25.93
N LEU A 41 -32.65 12.64 26.95
CA LEU A 41 -32.90 11.65 27.97
C LEU A 41 -33.60 10.41 27.42
N TYR A 42 -34.67 10.57 26.62
CA TYR A 42 -35.36 9.49 25.97
C TYR A 42 -34.46 8.75 24.96
N PHE A 43 -33.66 9.50 24.22
CA PHE A 43 -32.65 8.94 23.29
C PHE A 43 -31.66 8.02 24.03
N SER A 44 -31.11 8.46 25.16
CA SER A 44 -30.16 7.67 25.94
C SER A 44 -30.74 6.36 26.50
N ARG A 45 -32.07 6.27 26.53
CA ARG A 45 -32.84 5.10 27.02
C ARG A 45 -33.38 4.21 25.88
N GLY A 46 -33.08 4.52 24.64
CA GLY A 46 -33.60 3.78 23.48
C GLY A 46 -35.10 3.97 23.23
N GLN A 47 -35.70 5.03 23.83
CA GLN A 47 -37.11 5.39 23.62
C GLN A 47 -37.25 6.32 22.42
N TRP A 48 -37.02 5.77 21.24
CA TRP A 48 -36.82 6.55 20.01
C TRP A 48 -38.04 7.40 19.63
N ASP A 49 -39.25 6.87 19.73
CA ASP A 49 -40.49 7.60 19.41
C ASP A 49 -40.69 8.81 20.33
N MET A 50 -40.46 8.64 21.63
CA MET A 50 -40.56 9.73 22.60
C MET A 50 -39.47 10.77 22.37
N ALA A 51 -38.25 10.32 22.06
CA ALA A 51 -37.13 11.21 21.73
C ALA A 51 -37.44 12.02 20.45
N HIS A 52 -38.03 11.38 19.44
CA HIS A 52 -38.44 12.02 18.19
C HIS A 52 -39.40 13.20 18.43
N GLU A 53 -40.47 12.96 19.18
CA GLU A 53 -41.47 14.01 19.44
C GLU A 53 -40.84 15.23 20.15
N GLU A 54 -40.03 15.01 21.17
CA GLU A 54 -39.40 16.10 21.91
C GLU A 54 -38.36 16.85 21.07
N ILE A 55 -37.49 16.14 20.36
CA ILE A 55 -36.45 16.76 19.55
C ILE A 55 -37.05 17.49 18.33
N LYS A 56 -38.13 17.00 17.75
CA LYS A 56 -38.86 17.67 16.66
C LYS A 56 -39.37 19.04 17.10
N VAL A 57 -39.94 19.15 18.31
CA VAL A 57 -40.33 20.45 18.87
C VAL A 57 -39.12 21.34 19.10
N ALA A 58 -38.05 20.81 19.70
CA ALA A 58 -36.83 21.56 19.93
C ALA A 58 -36.22 22.09 18.60
N ARG A 59 -36.20 21.28 17.53
CA ARG A 59 -35.75 21.67 16.19
C ARG A 59 -36.61 22.75 15.57
N THR A 60 -37.91 22.71 15.76
CA THR A 60 -38.84 23.72 15.29
C THR A 60 -38.58 25.08 16.00
N LEU A 61 -38.31 25.05 17.30
CA LEU A 61 -38.01 26.24 18.12
C LEU A 61 -36.60 26.79 17.90
N ASN A 62 -35.64 25.95 17.58
CA ASN A 62 -34.25 26.35 17.29
C ASN A 62 -33.70 25.56 16.09
N PRO A 63 -34.05 25.93 14.85
CA PRO A 63 -33.67 25.19 13.65
C PRO A 63 -32.18 25.30 13.30
N PHE A 64 -31.44 26.25 13.90
CA PHE A 64 -30.03 26.52 13.60
C PHE A 64 -29.07 25.89 14.63
N ASP A 65 -29.58 25.07 15.56
CA ASP A 65 -28.73 24.36 16.51
C ASP A 65 -28.20 23.08 15.88
N ARG A 66 -26.88 23.03 15.69
CA ARG A 66 -26.16 21.87 15.15
C ARG A 66 -26.38 20.60 15.97
N GLY A 67 -26.31 20.72 17.30
CA GLY A 67 -26.45 19.58 18.21
C GLY A 67 -27.85 18.98 18.17
N LEU A 68 -28.88 19.81 17.96
CA LEU A 68 -30.25 19.35 17.75
C LEU A 68 -30.41 18.66 16.38
N ALA A 69 -29.81 19.18 15.33
CA ALA A 69 -29.83 18.55 14.03
C ALA A 69 -29.11 17.17 14.07
N GLU A 70 -27.96 17.10 14.72
CA GLU A 70 -27.22 15.84 14.83
C GLU A 70 -28.00 14.76 15.60
N ILE A 71 -28.61 15.10 16.74
CA ILE A 71 -29.38 14.14 17.52
C ILE A 71 -30.70 13.75 16.81
N SER A 72 -31.35 14.71 16.13
CA SER A 72 -32.51 14.43 15.29
C SER A 72 -32.16 13.39 14.21
N GLY A 73 -31.07 13.59 13.47
CA GLY A 73 -30.61 12.64 12.47
C GLY A 73 -30.32 11.24 13.02
N ARG A 74 -29.77 11.15 14.24
CA ARG A 74 -29.55 9.84 14.92
C ARG A 74 -30.85 9.15 15.29
N ILE A 75 -31.83 9.90 15.80
CA ILE A 75 -33.16 9.36 16.14
C ILE A 75 -33.86 8.85 14.89
N GLU A 76 -33.88 9.64 13.82
CA GLU A 76 -34.47 9.26 12.54
C GLU A 76 -33.81 8.00 11.94
N PHE A 77 -32.50 7.88 12.12
CA PHE A 77 -31.76 6.71 11.69
C PHE A 77 -32.18 5.44 12.43
N GLU A 78 -32.35 5.52 13.76
CA GLU A 78 -32.82 4.39 14.58
C GLU A 78 -34.28 4.00 14.26
N LEU A 79 -35.11 5.00 13.92
CA LEU A 79 -36.48 4.80 13.44
C LEU A 79 -36.55 4.31 11.98
N LYS A 80 -35.40 4.14 11.31
CA LYS A 80 -35.27 3.74 9.90
C LYS A 80 -35.85 4.75 8.88
N ASN A 81 -36.03 5.98 9.29
CA ASN A 81 -36.48 7.09 8.45
C ASN A 81 -35.24 7.71 7.75
N PHE A 82 -34.59 6.95 6.90
CA PHE A 82 -33.26 7.29 6.34
C PHE A 82 -33.25 8.60 5.53
N ASP A 83 -34.36 8.96 4.86
CA ASP A 83 -34.45 10.23 4.14
C ASP A 83 -34.38 11.42 5.10
N HIS A 84 -35.16 11.43 6.16
CA HIS A 84 -35.12 12.47 7.19
C HIS A 84 -33.80 12.47 7.96
N ALA A 85 -33.27 11.28 8.27
CA ALA A 85 -31.95 11.15 8.90
C ALA A 85 -30.87 11.85 8.06
N LEU A 86 -30.88 11.65 6.73
CA LEU A 86 -29.95 12.27 5.83
C LEU A 86 -30.09 13.80 5.81
N GLU A 87 -31.31 14.31 5.75
CA GLU A 87 -31.57 15.75 5.79
C GLU A 87 -31.06 16.39 7.08
N GLU A 88 -31.33 15.81 8.23
CA GLU A 88 -30.89 16.31 9.52
C GLU A 88 -29.36 16.22 9.69
N PHE A 89 -28.71 15.18 9.20
CA PHE A 89 -27.25 15.12 9.19
C PHE A 89 -26.63 16.13 8.23
N ILE A 90 -27.27 16.41 7.10
CA ILE A 90 -26.85 17.48 6.19
C ILE A 90 -26.97 18.83 6.90
N ASP A 91 -28.09 19.11 7.57
CA ASP A 91 -28.26 20.33 8.35
C ASP A 91 -27.19 20.48 9.44
N ALA A 92 -26.95 19.41 10.21
CA ALA A 92 -25.92 19.39 11.24
C ALA A 92 -24.52 19.68 10.67
N PHE A 93 -24.25 19.22 9.46
CA PHE A 93 -23.00 19.46 8.76
C PHE A 93 -22.91 20.93 8.26
N LEU A 94 -23.97 21.47 7.69
CA LEU A 94 -24.04 22.84 7.20
C LEU A 94 -23.98 23.87 8.32
N LEU A 95 -24.54 23.54 9.48
CA LEU A 95 -24.55 24.39 10.68
C LEU A 95 -23.24 24.30 11.49
N ALA A 96 -22.33 23.40 11.13
CA ALA A 96 -21.02 23.34 11.76
C ALA A 96 -20.21 24.58 11.39
N THR A 97 -19.97 25.45 12.35
CA THR A 97 -19.11 26.62 12.18
C THR A 97 -17.65 26.18 12.08
N ASP A 98 -16.89 26.84 11.19
CA ASP A 98 -15.44 26.69 11.04
C ASP A 98 -14.65 27.26 12.26
N GLN A 99 -15.20 27.11 13.49
CA GLN A 99 -14.47 27.47 14.69
C GLN A 99 -13.40 26.41 14.91
N LYS A 100 -12.15 26.86 15.02
CA LYS A 100 -10.97 26.03 15.28
C LYS A 100 -11.24 25.07 16.45
N GLY A 101 -11.46 23.78 16.15
CA GLY A 101 -11.65 22.73 17.15
C GLY A 101 -12.91 21.87 17.02
N GLU A 102 -13.91 22.24 16.22
CA GLU A 102 -15.09 21.38 15.99
C GLU A 102 -14.87 20.41 14.84
N THR A 103 -14.90 19.12 15.13
CA THR A 103 -14.78 18.07 14.10
C THR A 103 -16.14 17.81 13.44
N THR A 104 -16.22 18.00 12.14
CA THR A 104 -17.40 17.59 11.34
C THR A 104 -17.40 16.09 10.99
N GLU A 105 -16.35 15.39 11.35
CA GLU A 105 -16.09 14.00 10.96
C GLU A 105 -17.18 13.00 11.46
N PRO A 106 -17.72 13.10 12.70
CA PRO A 106 -18.78 12.19 13.12
C PRO A 106 -20.05 12.30 12.27
N VAL A 107 -20.49 13.53 11.99
CA VAL A 107 -21.68 13.81 11.16
C VAL A 107 -21.46 13.34 9.73
N ARG A 108 -20.29 13.59 9.17
CA ARG A 108 -19.90 13.13 7.85
C ARG A 108 -19.93 11.60 7.73
N ARG A 109 -19.51 10.88 8.77
CA ARG A 109 -19.62 9.41 8.81
C ARG A 109 -21.08 8.95 8.75
N MET A 110 -21.97 9.63 9.45
CA MET A 110 -23.40 9.32 9.43
C MET A 110 -24.02 9.56 8.05
N ILE A 111 -23.74 10.69 7.41
CA ILE A 111 -24.15 10.96 6.02
C ILE A 111 -23.74 9.82 5.08
N ASN A 112 -22.49 9.37 5.17
CA ASN A 112 -22.01 8.28 4.34
C ASN A 112 -22.61 6.92 4.69
N THR A 113 -22.98 6.71 5.94
CA THR A 113 -23.68 5.49 6.36
C THR A 113 -25.06 5.46 5.74
N VAL A 114 -25.81 6.56 5.83
CA VAL A 114 -27.14 6.66 5.21
C VAL A 114 -27.04 6.55 3.68
N LYS A 115 -26.08 7.24 3.05
CA LYS A 115 -25.83 7.11 1.60
C LYS A 115 -25.68 5.65 1.17
N ARG A 116 -24.92 4.85 1.94
CA ARG A 116 -24.72 3.40 1.65
C ARG A 116 -25.97 2.59 1.86
N VAL A 117 -26.72 2.86 2.94
CA VAL A 117 -27.97 2.13 3.24
C VAL A 117 -29.03 2.35 2.18
N GLN A 118 -29.09 3.57 1.62
CA GLN A 118 -30.03 3.96 0.56
C GLN A 118 -29.48 3.77 -0.86
N GLU A 119 -28.24 3.31 -1.02
CA GLU A 119 -27.56 3.15 -2.32
C GLU A 119 -27.57 4.43 -3.18
N LEU A 120 -27.53 5.60 -2.53
CA LEU A 120 -27.63 6.89 -3.22
C LEU A 120 -26.41 7.20 -4.07
N GLU A 121 -26.63 7.67 -5.30
CA GLU A 121 -25.58 8.20 -6.14
C GLU A 121 -25.06 9.56 -5.62
N THR A 122 -23.82 9.90 -5.95
CA THR A 122 -23.20 11.17 -5.54
C THR A 122 -23.97 12.38 -6.09
N ARG A 123 -24.52 12.28 -7.30
CA ARG A 123 -25.33 13.33 -7.91
C ARG A 123 -26.61 13.61 -7.11
N GLU A 124 -27.25 12.58 -6.62
CA GLU A 124 -28.47 12.68 -5.82
C GLU A 124 -28.19 13.28 -4.44
N LEU A 125 -27.10 12.83 -3.77
CA LEU A 125 -26.66 13.43 -2.51
C LEU A 125 -26.38 14.92 -2.67
N ASN A 126 -25.70 15.34 -3.74
CA ASN A 126 -25.44 16.75 -4.02
C ASN A 126 -26.72 17.57 -4.26
N ALA A 127 -27.72 16.98 -4.92
CA ALA A 127 -29.02 17.63 -5.10
C ALA A 127 -29.74 17.83 -3.75
N ARG A 128 -29.70 16.83 -2.84
CA ARG A 128 -30.27 16.94 -1.49
C ARG A 128 -29.55 18.00 -0.65
N ILE A 129 -28.22 18.05 -0.72
CA ILE A 129 -27.45 19.09 -0.04
C ILE A 129 -27.87 20.48 -0.52
N LYS A 130 -27.99 20.67 -1.85
CA LYS A 130 -28.44 21.95 -2.42
C LYS A 130 -29.83 22.32 -1.92
N SER A 131 -30.78 21.39 -1.92
CA SER A 131 -32.13 21.61 -1.42
C SER A 131 -32.15 22.02 0.06
N ARG A 132 -31.32 21.37 0.91
CA ARG A 132 -31.24 21.73 2.34
C ARG A 132 -30.65 23.10 2.60
N VAL A 133 -29.77 23.55 1.76
CA VAL A 133 -29.25 24.93 1.82
C VAL A 133 -30.34 25.97 1.48
N GLU A 134 -31.03 25.75 0.37
CA GLU A 134 -32.14 26.60 -0.02
C GLU A 134 -33.18 26.67 1.11
N HIS A 135 -33.48 25.52 1.73
CA HIS A 135 -34.39 25.47 2.88
C HIS A 135 -33.89 26.25 4.12
N LEU A 136 -32.60 26.11 4.49
CA LEU A 136 -32.03 26.88 5.61
C LEU A 136 -31.99 28.39 5.32
N GLN A 137 -31.78 28.77 4.07
CA GLN A 137 -31.87 30.19 3.63
C GLN A 137 -33.28 30.75 3.77
N GLU A 138 -34.29 30.01 3.29
CA GLU A 138 -35.69 30.38 3.44
C GLU A 138 -36.12 30.51 4.90
N LEU A 139 -35.66 29.59 5.76
CA LEU A 139 -35.92 29.66 7.21
C LEU A 139 -35.30 30.91 7.82
N THR A 140 -34.09 31.28 7.39
CA THR A 140 -33.42 32.49 7.88
C THR A 140 -34.19 33.73 7.51
N GLU A 141 -34.68 33.83 6.28
CA GLU A 141 -35.52 34.97 5.79
C GLU A 141 -36.85 35.03 6.54
N ARG A 142 -37.49 33.87 6.76
CA ARG A 142 -38.81 33.80 7.41
C ARG A 142 -38.81 34.16 8.88
N LEU A 143 -37.71 33.84 9.63
CA LEU A 143 -37.64 34.05 11.05
C LEU A 143 -37.21 35.47 11.45
N GLU A 144 -37.03 36.40 10.48
CA GLU A 144 -36.63 37.79 10.74
C GLU A 144 -35.58 37.92 11.85
N LEU A 145 -34.57 37.03 11.81
CA LEU A 145 -33.55 36.95 12.85
C LEU A 145 -32.75 38.26 12.84
N ARG A 146 -33.06 39.15 13.83
CA ARG A 146 -32.35 40.41 14.10
C ARG A 146 -30.84 40.13 14.21
N LYS A 147 -30.09 40.95 13.47
CA LYS A 147 -28.65 40.86 13.19
C LYS A 147 -27.69 40.75 14.36
N GLU A 148 -28.13 40.66 15.59
CA GLU A 148 -27.24 40.90 16.74
C GLU A 148 -26.60 39.67 17.38
N ASN A 149 -27.11 38.43 17.20
CA ASN A 149 -26.49 37.27 17.91
C ASN A 149 -26.59 35.88 17.27
N LEU A 150 -26.93 35.74 16.00
CA LEU A 150 -27.01 34.45 15.36
C LEU A 150 -26.25 34.45 14.02
N PHE A 151 -25.14 33.82 14.02
CA PHE A 151 -24.32 33.39 12.88
C PHE A 151 -24.19 34.37 11.70
N LYS A 152 -23.05 35.01 11.57
CA LYS A 152 -22.58 35.54 10.29
C LYS A 152 -22.26 34.36 9.37
N PHE A 153 -23.30 33.75 8.83
CA PHE A 153 -23.17 32.81 7.74
C PHE A 153 -23.10 33.62 6.46
N ASP A 154 -21.88 33.83 5.94
CA ASP A 154 -21.74 34.41 4.58
C ASP A 154 -22.01 33.30 3.56
N THR A 155 -23.31 33.08 3.31
CA THR A 155 -23.90 31.99 2.56
C THR A 155 -23.40 31.85 1.12
N ARG A 156 -22.70 32.85 0.57
CA ARG A 156 -22.30 32.83 -0.84
C ARG A 156 -20.91 32.28 -1.09
N LYS A 157 -19.97 32.47 -0.17
CA LYS A 157 -18.57 32.07 -0.34
C LYS A 157 -18.26 30.76 0.33
N ASP A 158 -18.64 30.62 1.59
CA ASP A 158 -18.36 29.45 2.40
C ASP A 158 -19.11 28.21 1.92
N PHE A 159 -20.31 28.42 1.40
CA PHE A 159 -21.15 27.33 0.89
C PHE A 159 -20.61 26.68 -0.37
N LYS A 160 -20.10 27.46 -1.31
CA LYS A 160 -19.49 26.94 -2.54
C LYS A 160 -18.25 26.11 -2.22
N GLU A 161 -17.49 26.52 -1.22
CA GLU A 161 -16.31 25.78 -0.71
C GLU A 161 -16.71 24.49 0.01
N ILE A 162 -17.80 24.53 0.82
CA ILE A 162 -18.31 23.34 1.54
C ILE A 162 -18.83 22.30 0.53
N VAL A 163 -19.63 22.70 -0.44
CA VAL A 163 -20.13 21.80 -1.49
C VAL A 163 -18.98 21.22 -2.31
N GLN A 164 -18.00 22.07 -2.68
CA GLN A 164 -16.81 21.58 -3.39
C GLN A 164 -15.99 20.60 -2.54
N LYS A 165 -15.87 20.85 -1.23
CA LYS A 165 -15.17 19.95 -0.31
C LYS A 165 -15.89 18.61 -0.18
N ILE A 166 -17.23 18.61 -0.02
CA ILE A 166 -18.03 17.37 0.03
C ILE A 166 -17.94 16.60 -1.28
N SER A 167 -18.09 17.29 -2.41
CA SER A 167 -17.98 16.68 -3.73
C SER A 167 -16.59 16.07 -3.96
N ARG A 168 -15.52 16.79 -3.62
CA ARG A 168 -14.15 16.29 -3.71
C ARG A 168 -13.90 15.09 -2.79
N ASP A 169 -14.46 15.10 -1.57
CA ASP A 169 -14.30 13.99 -0.63
C ASP A 169 -15.11 12.74 -1.05
N ALA A 170 -16.29 12.95 -1.69
CA ALA A 170 -17.07 11.88 -2.28
C ALA A 170 -16.38 11.29 -3.51
N GLU A 171 -15.90 12.15 -4.43
CA GLU A 171 -15.11 11.74 -5.60
C GLU A 171 -13.83 10.98 -5.19
N LYS A 172 -13.13 11.45 -4.14
CA LYS A 172 -11.96 10.73 -3.61
C LYS A 172 -12.32 9.35 -3.08
N ARG A 173 -13.48 9.16 -2.44
CA ARG A 173 -13.90 7.85 -1.92
C ARG A 173 -14.29 6.89 -3.03
N ASP A 174 -15.04 7.35 -4.00
CA ASP A 174 -15.42 6.56 -5.17
C ASP A 174 -14.14 6.19 -5.97
N THR A 175 -13.19 7.12 -6.07
CA THR A 175 -11.87 6.87 -6.66
C THR A 175 -11.08 5.81 -5.88
N VAL A 176 -11.04 5.90 -4.54
CA VAL A 176 -10.35 4.92 -3.68
C VAL A 176 -11.01 3.54 -3.76
N ALA A 177 -12.34 3.46 -3.80
CA ALA A 177 -13.06 2.20 -3.96
C ALA A 177 -12.76 1.56 -5.33
N THR A 178 -12.77 2.35 -6.39
CA THR A 178 -12.41 1.93 -7.75
C THR A 178 -10.96 1.47 -7.80
N LEU A 179 -10.02 2.25 -7.24
CA LEU A 179 -8.61 1.91 -7.15
C LEU A 179 -8.39 0.61 -6.36
N SER A 180 -9.09 0.43 -5.23
CA SER A 180 -9.00 -0.80 -4.45
C SER A 180 -9.44 -2.02 -5.27
N SER A 181 -10.56 -1.91 -6.02
CA SER A 181 -11.03 -2.96 -6.92
C SER A 181 -10.05 -3.24 -8.05
N ASP A 182 -9.45 -2.20 -8.63
CA ASP A 182 -8.47 -2.33 -9.70
C ASP A 182 -7.18 -2.98 -9.18
N LEU A 183 -6.62 -2.50 -8.08
CA LEU A 183 -5.40 -3.06 -7.48
C LEU A 183 -5.58 -4.52 -7.08
N ARG A 184 -6.79 -4.93 -6.65
CA ARG A 184 -7.09 -6.31 -6.31
C ARG A 184 -6.99 -7.27 -7.49
N LYS A 185 -7.22 -6.79 -8.71
CA LYS A 185 -7.12 -7.58 -9.94
C LYS A 185 -5.69 -7.80 -10.40
N LEU A 186 -4.75 -6.95 -9.94
CA LEU A 186 -3.35 -7.03 -10.33
C LEU A 186 -2.69 -8.29 -9.76
N ALA A 187 -2.08 -9.08 -10.63
CA ALA A 187 -1.40 -10.32 -10.26
C ALA A 187 -0.31 -10.10 -9.20
N VAL A 188 0.34 -8.95 -9.26
CA VAL A 188 1.41 -8.55 -8.36
C VAL A 188 0.97 -8.42 -6.90
N PHE A 189 -0.30 -8.10 -6.63
CA PHE A 189 -0.87 -7.95 -5.27
C PHE A 189 -1.79 -9.10 -4.83
N GLN A 190 -1.88 -10.19 -5.59
CA GLN A 190 -2.79 -11.31 -5.29
C GLN A 190 -2.62 -11.93 -3.91
N HIS A 191 -1.39 -11.90 -3.35
CA HIS A 191 -1.09 -12.43 -2.03
C HIS A 191 -1.46 -11.49 -0.88
N MET A 192 -1.80 -10.22 -1.17
CA MET A 192 -2.21 -9.25 -0.15
C MET A 192 -3.68 -9.45 0.22
N LYS A 193 -4.02 -9.18 1.49
CA LYS A 193 -5.40 -9.23 1.99
C LYS A 193 -6.19 -7.99 1.54
N ASP A 194 -7.52 -8.12 1.43
CA ASP A 194 -8.39 -7.01 0.99
C ASP A 194 -8.23 -5.75 1.84
N GLY A 195 -8.06 -5.89 3.16
CA GLY A 195 -7.81 -4.76 4.06
C GLY A 195 -6.48 -4.04 3.79
N GLN A 196 -5.45 -4.76 3.34
CA GLN A 196 -4.15 -4.18 2.96
C GLN A 196 -4.29 -3.41 1.64
N ILE A 197 -4.96 -3.99 0.64
CA ILE A 197 -5.25 -3.33 -0.65
C ILE A 197 -6.08 -2.06 -0.42
N ALA A 198 -7.11 -2.10 0.41
CA ALA A 198 -7.95 -0.95 0.74
C ALA A 198 -7.18 0.18 1.46
N ARG A 199 -6.15 -0.15 2.24
CA ARG A 199 -5.24 0.85 2.82
C ARG A 199 -4.30 1.42 1.78
N LEU A 200 -3.69 0.54 0.98
CA LEU A 200 -2.74 0.92 -0.07
C LEU A 200 -3.39 1.85 -1.10
N SER A 201 -4.63 1.58 -1.52
CA SER A 201 -5.36 2.36 -2.52
C SER A 201 -5.59 3.83 -2.15
N LYS A 202 -5.50 4.18 -0.85
CA LYS A 202 -5.62 5.58 -0.39
C LYS A 202 -4.41 6.44 -0.76
N PHE A 203 -3.28 5.82 -1.07
CA PHE A 203 -1.99 6.46 -1.32
C PHE A 203 -1.52 6.28 -2.77
N VAL A 204 -2.43 5.82 -3.64
CA VAL A 204 -2.17 5.59 -5.05
C VAL A 204 -2.83 6.67 -5.89
N ARG A 205 -2.12 7.14 -6.89
CA ARG A 205 -2.67 7.97 -7.97
C ARG A 205 -2.50 7.25 -9.31
N VAL A 206 -3.26 7.66 -10.30
CA VAL A 206 -3.10 7.20 -11.67
C VAL A 206 -2.52 8.36 -12.48
N ASP A 207 -1.39 8.11 -13.11
CA ASP A 207 -0.74 9.08 -13.98
C ASP A 207 -0.87 8.60 -15.43
N ASP A 208 -1.48 9.44 -16.28
CA ASP A 208 -1.56 9.22 -17.73
C ASP A 208 -0.31 9.77 -18.40
N LEU A 209 0.28 8.98 -19.29
CA LEU A 209 1.55 9.24 -19.94
C LEU A 209 1.35 9.28 -21.47
N GLN A 210 1.80 10.34 -22.09
CA GLN A 210 1.89 10.40 -23.54
C GLN A 210 3.05 9.53 -24.05
N GLN A 211 2.98 9.11 -25.30
CA GLN A 211 4.10 8.44 -25.96
C GLN A 211 5.39 9.23 -25.81
N ALA A 212 6.50 8.57 -25.54
CA ALA A 212 7.82 9.11 -25.29
C ALA A 212 7.96 9.95 -23.99
N ALA A 213 6.92 10.00 -23.14
CA ALA A 213 7.01 10.64 -21.84
C ALA A 213 7.93 9.85 -20.89
N TYR A 214 8.79 10.55 -20.18
CA TYR A 214 9.60 9.97 -19.11
C TYR A 214 8.79 9.86 -17.83
N VAL A 215 8.81 8.71 -17.19
CA VAL A 215 8.30 8.53 -15.83
C VAL A 215 9.34 8.99 -14.84
N PHE A 216 10.59 8.62 -15.07
CA PHE A 216 11.78 9.11 -14.38
C PHE A 216 13.02 8.94 -15.28
N ARG A 217 14.11 9.62 -14.93
CA ARG A 217 15.40 9.52 -15.62
C ARG A 217 16.45 8.84 -14.75
N GLU A 218 17.48 8.30 -15.37
CA GLU A 218 18.68 7.83 -14.67
C GLU A 218 19.22 8.95 -13.78
N GLU A 219 19.76 8.61 -12.61
CA GLU A 219 20.26 9.49 -11.55
C GLU A 219 19.18 10.35 -10.84
N ASP A 220 17.90 10.27 -11.19
CA ASP A 220 16.84 10.92 -10.42
C ASP A 220 16.79 10.39 -8.97
N ARG A 221 16.48 11.31 -8.04
CA ARG A 221 16.38 10.99 -6.61
C ARG A 221 14.99 10.55 -6.16
N SER A 222 14.03 10.48 -7.09
CA SER A 222 12.68 10.01 -6.77
C SER A 222 12.71 8.55 -6.31
N MET A 223 11.94 8.24 -5.26
CA MET A 223 11.88 6.89 -4.68
C MET A 223 10.51 6.22 -4.88
N ASP A 224 9.61 6.87 -5.63
CA ASP A 224 8.30 6.31 -5.94
C ASP A 224 8.44 5.02 -6.75
N PHE A 225 7.53 4.06 -6.57
CA PHE A 225 7.42 2.92 -7.46
C PHE A 225 6.10 2.95 -8.23
N TYR A 226 6.03 2.19 -9.29
CA TYR A 226 4.94 2.24 -10.26
C TYR A 226 4.50 0.84 -10.65
N VAL A 227 3.22 0.72 -11.05
CA VAL A 227 2.67 -0.48 -11.70
C VAL A 227 2.00 -0.05 -13.00
N VAL A 228 2.32 -0.71 -14.09
CA VAL A 228 1.72 -0.40 -15.40
C VAL A 228 0.25 -0.77 -15.38
N LYS A 229 -0.63 0.22 -15.58
CA LYS A 229 -2.08 0.06 -15.68
C LYS A 229 -2.53 -0.22 -17.13
N ARG A 230 -1.91 0.45 -18.09
CA ARG A 230 -2.22 0.37 -19.52
C ARG A 230 -1.00 0.78 -20.33
N GLY A 231 -0.85 0.21 -21.52
CA GLY A 231 0.28 0.49 -22.39
C GLY A 231 1.54 -0.25 -21.99
N SER A 232 2.70 0.30 -22.33
CA SER A 232 4.00 -0.30 -22.08
C SER A 232 5.08 0.74 -21.75
N ILE A 233 6.01 0.36 -20.86
CA ILE A 233 7.11 1.20 -20.40
C ILE A 233 8.43 0.51 -20.73
N GLU A 234 9.32 1.20 -21.43
CA GLU A 234 10.71 0.78 -21.62
C GLU A 234 11.58 1.23 -20.45
N ILE A 235 12.37 0.28 -19.95
CA ILE A 235 13.50 0.55 -19.06
C ILE A 235 14.76 0.58 -19.93
N ARG A 236 15.45 1.70 -19.94
CA ARG A 236 16.61 1.89 -20.81
C ARG A 236 17.73 2.69 -20.11
N LYS A 237 18.93 2.50 -20.59
CA LYS A 237 20.10 3.22 -20.13
C LYS A 237 20.72 3.99 -21.29
N ASP A 238 21.00 5.28 -21.08
CA ASP A 238 21.67 6.08 -22.09
C ASP A 238 23.14 5.69 -22.19
N THR A 239 23.60 5.51 -23.43
CA THR A 239 24.99 5.21 -23.74
C THR A 239 25.52 6.22 -24.79
N PRO A 240 26.82 6.35 -24.95
CA PRO A 240 27.38 7.18 -26.01
C PRO A 240 26.95 6.85 -27.43
N PHE A 241 26.34 5.66 -27.61
CA PHE A 241 25.89 5.14 -28.92
C PHE A 241 24.37 5.10 -29.04
N GLY A 242 23.68 5.75 -28.09
CA GLY A 242 22.23 5.79 -28.04
C GLY A 242 21.63 4.99 -26.87
N PRO A 243 20.31 5.06 -26.69
CA PRO A 243 19.64 4.42 -25.57
C PRO A 243 19.66 2.89 -25.73
N GLN A 244 20.11 2.19 -24.67
CA GLN A 244 20.11 0.74 -24.62
C GLN A 244 18.88 0.25 -23.86
N ILE A 245 18.01 -0.49 -24.50
CA ILE A 245 16.81 -1.09 -23.86
C ILE A 245 17.25 -2.27 -23.00
N LEU A 246 16.88 -2.21 -21.72
CA LEU A 246 17.10 -3.25 -20.71
C LEU A 246 15.88 -4.18 -20.59
N GLY A 247 14.68 -3.65 -20.87
CA GLY A 247 13.43 -4.42 -20.84
C GLY A 247 12.25 -3.55 -21.19
N THR A 248 11.15 -4.21 -21.60
CA THR A 248 9.85 -3.57 -21.86
C THR A 248 8.81 -4.18 -20.92
N LEU A 249 8.16 -3.32 -20.13
CA LEU A 249 7.23 -3.70 -19.09
C LEU A 249 5.80 -3.44 -19.54
N GLY A 250 4.98 -4.48 -19.57
CA GLY A 250 3.56 -4.42 -19.87
C GLY A 250 2.69 -4.25 -18.61
N ILE A 251 1.38 -4.43 -18.80
CA ILE A 251 0.38 -4.36 -17.73
C ILE A 251 0.78 -5.28 -16.54
N ASP A 252 0.48 -4.87 -15.33
CA ASP A 252 0.77 -5.55 -14.05
C ASP A 252 2.25 -5.60 -13.63
N HIS A 253 3.18 -5.08 -14.45
CA HIS A 253 4.59 -5.04 -14.04
C HIS A 253 4.88 -3.87 -13.09
N ILE A 254 5.60 -4.16 -12.01
CA ILE A 254 6.15 -3.14 -11.09
C ILE A 254 7.44 -2.59 -11.70
N PHE A 255 7.74 -1.30 -11.49
CA PHE A 255 9.04 -0.70 -11.79
C PHE A 255 9.34 0.48 -10.86
N GLY A 256 10.62 0.84 -10.76
CA GLY A 256 11.08 1.86 -9.81
C GLY A 256 11.18 1.38 -8.36
N GLU A 257 10.86 0.11 -8.08
CA GLU A 257 10.90 -0.51 -6.76
C GLU A 257 12.32 -0.64 -6.20
N MET A 258 13.33 -0.72 -7.05
CA MET A 258 14.73 -0.82 -6.62
C MET A 258 15.13 0.37 -5.75
N ASN A 259 14.81 1.57 -6.20
CA ASN A 259 15.10 2.81 -5.48
C ASN A 259 14.24 2.99 -4.24
N PHE A 260 13.00 2.49 -4.28
CA PHE A 260 12.13 2.43 -3.12
C PHE A 260 12.74 1.56 -1.99
N ILE A 261 13.36 0.43 -2.35
CA ILE A 261 13.95 -0.55 -1.42
C ILE A 261 15.29 -0.08 -0.86
N ASP A 262 16.23 0.31 -1.75
CA ASP A 262 17.62 0.58 -1.39
C ASP A 262 17.94 2.06 -1.17
N ARG A 263 16.97 2.94 -1.41
CA ARG A 263 17.05 4.40 -1.23
C ARG A 263 18.20 5.04 -2.00
N THR A 264 18.53 4.49 -3.16
CA THR A 264 19.57 5.01 -4.07
C THR A 264 18.95 5.82 -5.22
N HIS A 265 19.77 6.32 -6.14
CA HIS A 265 19.32 7.00 -7.35
C HIS A 265 18.79 6.00 -8.39
N ARG A 266 17.98 6.47 -9.34
CA ARG A 266 17.49 5.68 -10.47
C ARG A 266 18.68 5.13 -11.25
N SER A 267 18.66 3.84 -11.55
CA SER A 267 19.73 3.15 -12.30
C SER A 267 19.52 3.16 -13.81
N SER A 268 18.42 3.71 -14.28
CA SER A 268 17.97 3.70 -15.67
C SER A 268 16.83 4.68 -15.89
N ASP A 269 16.55 5.01 -17.14
CA ASP A 269 15.34 5.72 -17.55
C ASP A 269 14.14 4.79 -17.60
N ALA A 270 12.94 5.34 -17.37
CA ALA A 270 11.65 4.69 -17.65
C ALA A 270 10.83 5.58 -18.59
N VAL A 271 10.47 5.05 -19.76
CA VAL A 271 9.85 5.83 -20.84
C VAL A 271 8.63 5.12 -21.39
N ALA A 272 7.53 5.83 -21.57
CA ALA A 272 6.33 5.30 -22.19
C ALA A 272 6.54 5.06 -23.71
N VAL A 273 6.36 3.83 -24.15
CA VAL A 273 6.52 3.46 -25.58
C VAL A 273 5.33 3.95 -26.42
N GLU A 274 4.18 3.97 -25.81
CA GLU A 274 2.88 4.35 -26.35
C GLU A 274 2.08 5.14 -25.32
N GLN A 275 0.87 5.58 -25.65
CA GLN A 275 0.00 6.20 -24.65
C GLN A 275 -0.29 5.21 -23.53
N SER A 276 0.25 5.47 -22.37
CA SER A 276 0.28 4.56 -21.22
C SER A 276 -0.38 5.18 -20.00
N ALA A 277 -0.64 4.38 -18.98
CA ALA A 277 -1.04 4.85 -17.66
C ALA A 277 -0.40 3.98 -16.58
N CYS A 278 0.00 4.60 -15.48
CA CYS A 278 0.61 3.90 -14.36
C CYS A 278 -0.11 4.21 -13.04
N TYR A 279 -0.22 3.21 -12.19
CA TYR A 279 -0.46 3.44 -10.77
C TYR A 279 0.86 3.90 -10.14
N THR A 280 0.84 5.07 -9.52
CA THR A 280 2.00 5.68 -8.88
C THR A 280 1.85 5.60 -7.37
N PHE A 281 2.86 5.06 -6.72
CA PHE A 281 2.93 4.84 -5.28
C PHE A 281 4.00 5.74 -4.68
N SER A 282 3.56 6.77 -3.95
CA SER A 282 4.49 7.75 -3.38
C SER A 282 5.27 7.17 -2.20
N PHE A 283 6.60 7.25 -2.27
CA PHE A 283 7.49 6.81 -1.20
C PHE A 283 7.16 7.50 0.13
N SER A 284 7.04 8.83 0.13
CA SER A 284 6.83 9.60 1.36
C SER A 284 5.52 9.25 2.08
N ALA A 285 4.48 8.90 1.32
CA ALA A 285 3.20 8.50 1.88
C ALA A 285 3.20 7.05 2.36
N LEU A 286 3.92 6.15 1.69
CA LEU A 286 3.98 4.74 2.03
C LEU A 286 5.00 4.42 3.13
N ASP A 287 6.09 5.17 3.24
CA ASP A 287 7.12 4.96 4.28
C ASP A 287 6.50 5.01 5.68
N GLN A 288 5.69 6.04 5.96
CA GLN A 288 4.94 6.13 7.21
C GLN A 288 3.91 5.00 7.37
N LEU A 289 3.16 4.68 6.31
CA LEU A 289 2.15 3.61 6.36
C LEU A 289 2.78 2.24 6.63
N MET A 290 3.96 1.95 6.07
CA MET A 290 4.70 0.71 6.32
C MET A 290 5.27 0.64 7.74
N ASP A 291 5.58 1.78 8.34
CA ASP A 291 5.98 1.83 9.75
C ASP A 291 4.82 1.53 10.69
N GLU A 292 3.62 2.01 10.38
CA GLU A 292 2.40 1.78 11.15
C GLU A 292 1.80 0.38 10.93
N ASP A 293 1.93 -0.19 9.70
CA ASP A 293 1.36 -1.48 9.31
C ASP A 293 2.43 -2.41 8.75
N LYS A 294 3.13 -3.12 9.63
CA LYS A 294 4.18 -4.06 9.25
C LYS A 294 3.69 -5.23 8.39
N GLN A 295 2.42 -5.64 8.52
CA GLN A 295 1.85 -6.67 7.66
C GLN A 295 1.64 -6.18 6.21
N LEU A 296 1.24 -4.92 6.04
CA LEU A 296 1.17 -4.30 4.71
C LEU A 296 2.58 -4.19 4.11
N ALA A 297 3.55 -3.76 4.90
CA ALA A 297 4.95 -3.69 4.46
C ALA A 297 5.49 -5.05 4.02
N VAL A 298 5.21 -6.13 4.76
CA VAL A 298 5.53 -7.52 4.37
C VAL A 298 4.88 -7.86 3.02
N GLY A 299 3.60 -7.57 2.84
CA GLY A 299 2.90 -7.80 1.56
C GLY A 299 3.54 -7.07 0.38
N LEU A 300 3.93 -5.80 0.54
CA LEU A 300 4.62 -5.05 -0.50
C LEU A 300 6.00 -5.64 -0.83
N HIS A 301 6.79 -6.02 0.18
CA HIS A 301 8.10 -6.63 -0.05
C HIS A 301 8.00 -8.01 -0.75
N TRP A 302 6.94 -8.78 -0.50
CA TRP A 302 6.64 -9.97 -1.29
C TRP A 302 6.41 -9.65 -2.77
N ALA A 303 5.65 -8.59 -3.08
CA ALA A 303 5.43 -8.14 -4.44
C ALA A 303 6.75 -7.69 -5.11
N PHE A 304 7.58 -6.95 -4.38
CA PHE A 304 8.88 -6.51 -4.87
C PHE A 304 9.83 -7.69 -5.11
N TRP A 305 9.93 -8.62 -4.16
CA TRP A 305 10.78 -9.79 -4.31
C TRP A 305 10.41 -10.59 -5.57
N ARG A 306 9.10 -10.83 -5.80
CA ARG A 306 8.60 -11.51 -7.00
C ARG A 306 8.96 -10.76 -8.28
N SER A 307 8.67 -9.46 -8.33
CA SER A 307 8.97 -8.61 -9.49
C SER A 307 10.46 -8.60 -9.83
N LEU A 308 11.32 -8.41 -8.82
CA LEU A 308 12.77 -8.41 -8.99
C LEU A 308 13.30 -9.77 -9.47
N SER A 309 12.75 -10.87 -8.96
CA SER A 309 13.13 -12.22 -9.39
C SER A 309 12.79 -12.48 -10.85
N ASP A 310 11.60 -12.07 -11.29
CA ASP A 310 11.22 -12.18 -12.70
C ASP A 310 12.16 -11.36 -13.60
N LYS A 311 12.47 -10.13 -13.22
CA LYS A 311 13.42 -9.27 -13.97
C LYS A 311 14.83 -9.85 -14.05
N VAL A 312 15.34 -10.45 -12.97
CA VAL A 312 16.66 -11.14 -13.01
C VAL A 312 16.61 -12.33 -13.95
N ARG A 313 15.50 -13.11 -13.99
CA ARG A 313 15.35 -14.20 -14.97
C ARG A 313 15.39 -13.68 -16.39
N GLU A 314 14.62 -12.64 -16.70
CA GLU A 314 14.59 -12.01 -18.02
C GLU A 314 15.96 -11.47 -18.43
N ALA A 315 16.65 -10.78 -17.54
CA ALA A 315 18.00 -10.28 -17.79
C ALA A 315 19.01 -11.41 -18.05
N ASN A 316 18.93 -12.52 -17.31
CA ASN A 316 19.75 -13.70 -17.52
C ASN A 316 19.45 -14.37 -18.88
N GLU A 317 18.19 -14.40 -19.32
CA GLU A 317 17.85 -14.92 -20.65
C GLU A 317 18.36 -13.99 -21.78
N GLN A 318 18.30 -12.67 -21.57
CA GLN A 318 18.91 -11.72 -22.51
C GLN A 318 20.41 -11.96 -22.65
N LEU A 319 21.15 -12.09 -21.53
CA LEU A 319 22.58 -12.41 -21.58
C LEU A 319 22.85 -13.70 -22.35
N LYS A 320 22.03 -14.75 -22.13
CA LYS A 320 22.17 -16.01 -22.88
C LYS A 320 22.03 -15.82 -24.38
N LEU A 321 21.05 -15.01 -24.85
CA LEU A 321 20.84 -14.73 -26.25
C LEU A 321 22.07 -14.02 -26.89
N PHE A 322 22.69 -13.07 -26.17
CA PHE A 322 23.91 -12.44 -26.64
C PHE A 322 25.04 -13.42 -26.86
N PHE A 323 25.30 -14.30 -25.90
CA PHE A 323 26.33 -15.32 -26.03
C PHE A 323 26.05 -16.29 -27.19
N GLN A 324 24.77 -16.57 -27.49
CA GLN A 324 24.39 -17.44 -28.64
C GLN A 324 24.65 -16.77 -30.00
N GLU A 325 24.47 -15.47 -30.11
CA GLU A 325 24.78 -14.72 -31.33
C GLU A 325 26.27 -14.69 -31.62
N ASP A 326 27.09 -14.53 -30.61
CA ASP A 326 28.55 -14.57 -30.70
C ASP A 326 29.07 -15.98 -31.02
N ALA A 327 28.37 -17.01 -30.55
CA ALA A 327 28.73 -18.42 -30.73
C ALA A 327 28.60 -18.96 -32.18
N LYS A 328 27.81 -18.28 -33.01
CA LYS A 328 27.76 -18.65 -34.47
C LYS A 328 29.13 -18.54 -35.14
N ARG A 329 30.14 -18.05 -34.41
CA ARG A 329 31.54 -17.87 -34.84
C ARG A 329 32.54 -18.89 -34.23
N GLY A 330 32.14 -19.82 -33.33
CA GLY A 330 33.06 -20.71 -32.62
C GLY A 330 32.62 -22.17 -32.54
N ALA A 331 33.59 -23.08 -32.39
CA ALA A 331 33.36 -24.52 -32.28
C ALA A 331 32.71 -24.91 -30.96
N GLY A 332 31.61 -25.65 -31.02
CA GLY A 332 30.78 -26.02 -29.87
C GLY A 332 31.50 -26.83 -28.79
N ARG A 333 31.45 -26.35 -27.53
CA ARG A 333 31.88 -27.10 -26.35
C ARG A 333 30.71 -27.94 -25.81
N LYS A 334 31.00 -29.17 -25.36
CA LYS A 334 30.01 -30.04 -24.70
C LYS A 334 29.88 -29.65 -23.23
N ARG A 335 28.68 -29.83 -22.65
CA ARG A 335 28.41 -29.65 -21.22
C ARG A 335 29.26 -30.66 -20.43
N VAL A 336 30.07 -30.18 -19.51
CA VAL A 336 30.84 -31.04 -18.60
C VAL A 336 29.91 -31.41 -17.43
N GLU A 337 29.73 -32.70 -17.20
CA GLU A 337 29.01 -33.21 -16.03
C GLU A 337 29.83 -33.01 -14.79
N GLY A 338 29.44 -32.05 -13.95
CA GLY A 338 30.04 -31.88 -12.61
C GLY A 338 29.54 -32.94 -11.65
N THR A 339 30.39 -33.37 -10.72
CA THR A 339 30.05 -34.25 -9.59
C THR A 339 29.27 -33.49 -8.54
N ARG A 340 28.40 -34.19 -7.81
CA ARG A 340 27.74 -33.64 -6.61
C ARG A 340 28.38 -34.27 -5.38
N GLU A 341 29.35 -33.57 -4.81
CA GLU A 341 29.96 -33.96 -3.53
C GLU A 341 29.67 -32.87 -2.51
N THR A 342 28.74 -33.14 -1.62
CA THR A 342 28.41 -32.26 -0.49
C THR A 342 28.66 -32.96 0.84
N GLN A 343 29.11 -32.21 1.81
CA GLN A 343 29.27 -32.67 3.19
C GLN A 343 28.54 -31.70 4.12
N GLN A 344 27.77 -32.23 5.05
CA GLN A 344 27.27 -31.42 6.16
C GLN A 344 28.45 -31.15 7.09
N VAL A 345 28.63 -29.87 7.43
CA VAL A 345 29.70 -29.42 8.33
C VAL A 345 29.07 -28.58 9.42
N THR A 346 29.73 -28.56 10.59
CA THR A 346 29.30 -27.67 11.67
C THR A 346 30.22 -26.45 11.69
N VAL A 347 29.64 -25.29 11.52
CA VAL A 347 30.34 -23.99 11.55
C VAL A 347 30.12 -23.34 12.92
N LYS A 348 31.15 -22.66 13.44
CA LYS A 348 31.01 -21.91 14.69
C LYS A 348 29.97 -20.79 14.53
N SER A 349 29.15 -20.64 15.55
CA SER A 349 28.11 -19.57 15.53
C SER A 349 28.72 -18.16 15.37
N GLU A 350 29.95 -17.95 15.82
CA GLU A 350 30.71 -16.72 15.69
C GLU A 350 30.96 -16.36 14.21
N ASP A 351 31.38 -17.32 13.39
CA ASP A 351 31.67 -17.13 11.96
C ASP A 351 30.40 -16.75 11.19
N LYS A 352 29.24 -17.29 11.57
CA LYS A 352 27.93 -16.91 11.02
C LYS A 352 27.55 -15.47 11.41
N VAL A 353 27.73 -15.13 12.67
CA VAL A 353 27.43 -13.80 13.20
C VAL A 353 28.31 -12.74 12.54
N ASP A 354 29.61 -13.00 12.36
CA ASP A 354 30.54 -12.08 11.72
C ASP A 354 30.19 -11.85 10.25
N LEU A 355 29.85 -12.90 9.50
CA LEU A 355 29.34 -12.80 8.14
C LEU A 355 28.15 -11.83 8.05
N PHE A 356 27.19 -11.98 8.95
CA PHE A 356 25.96 -11.18 8.92
C PHE A 356 26.20 -9.74 9.37
N LYS A 357 27.15 -9.48 10.28
CA LYS A 357 27.60 -8.13 10.64
C LYS A 357 28.25 -7.41 9.45
N GLU A 358 29.14 -8.11 8.72
CA GLU A 358 29.80 -7.57 7.53
C GLU A 358 28.79 -7.10 6.47
N ARG A 359 27.62 -7.74 6.40
CA ARG A 359 26.53 -7.38 5.48
C ARG A 359 25.53 -6.38 6.04
N GLY A 360 25.79 -5.84 7.23
CA GLY A 360 24.95 -4.81 7.85
C GLY A 360 23.59 -5.31 8.33
N LEU A 361 23.47 -6.63 8.65
CA LEU A 361 22.26 -7.19 9.20
C LEU A 361 22.08 -6.77 10.67
N SER A 362 20.81 -6.58 11.05
CA SER A 362 20.44 -6.36 12.46
C SER A 362 20.71 -7.60 13.32
N ALA A 363 20.83 -7.41 14.63
CA ALA A 363 21.01 -8.51 15.56
C ALA A 363 19.88 -9.58 15.48
N ALA A 364 18.66 -9.15 15.16
CA ALA A 364 17.51 -10.06 14.98
C ALA A 364 17.65 -10.89 13.70
N GLU A 365 18.00 -10.27 12.58
CA GLU A 365 18.26 -10.96 11.30
C GLU A 365 19.39 -11.97 11.43
N MET A 366 20.48 -11.58 12.10
CA MET A 366 21.63 -12.47 12.36
C MET A 366 21.22 -13.71 13.16
N LYS A 367 20.44 -13.51 14.22
CA LYS A 367 19.97 -14.60 15.08
C LYS A 367 19.06 -15.57 14.33
N LEU A 368 18.12 -15.03 13.54
CA LEU A 368 17.22 -15.84 12.70
C LEU A 368 17.99 -16.70 11.71
N LEU A 369 18.86 -16.09 10.91
CA LEU A 369 19.62 -16.81 9.90
C LEU A 369 20.59 -17.82 10.51
N ALA A 370 21.25 -17.49 11.63
CA ALA A 370 22.14 -18.41 12.31
C ALA A 370 21.41 -19.61 12.92
N THR A 371 20.18 -19.41 13.41
CA THR A 371 19.39 -20.47 14.06
C THR A 371 18.79 -21.45 13.06
N PHE A 372 18.30 -20.92 11.93
CA PHE A 372 17.49 -21.70 10.98
C PHE A 372 18.26 -22.15 9.73
N SER A 373 19.54 -21.83 9.59
CA SER A 373 20.37 -22.29 8.47
C SER A 373 21.11 -23.58 8.81
N SER A 374 21.22 -24.45 7.81
CA SER A 374 22.08 -25.63 7.82
C SER A 374 23.36 -25.35 7.03
N GLU A 375 24.48 -25.92 7.43
CA GLU A 375 25.78 -25.71 6.79
C GLU A 375 26.11 -26.85 5.84
N GLU A 376 26.48 -26.53 4.64
CA GLU A 376 26.86 -27.44 3.59
C GLU A 376 28.22 -27.04 3.00
N ARG A 377 29.14 -27.98 2.85
CA ARG A 377 30.45 -27.77 2.19
C ARG A 377 30.49 -28.53 0.87
N TYR A 378 30.94 -27.84 -0.15
CA TYR A 378 31.08 -28.34 -1.51
C TYR A 378 32.56 -28.27 -1.90
N ARG A 379 33.11 -29.37 -2.46
CA ARG A 379 34.45 -29.35 -3.03
C ARG A 379 34.49 -28.52 -4.31
N GLU A 380 35.68 -28.07 -4.65
CA GLU A 380 35.91 -27.33 -5.90
C GLU A 380 35.31 -28.06 -7.11
N GLY A 381 34.55 -27.32 -7.94
CA GLY A 381 33.87 -27.85 -9.12
C GLY A 381 32.56 -28.61 -8.85
N SER A 382 32.25 -28.93 -7.55
CA SER A 382 31.01 -29.63 -7.21
C SER A 382 29.77 -28.75 -7.50
N MET A 383 28.75 -29.38 -8.09
CA MET A 383 27.47 -28.76 -8.40
C MET A 383 26.57 -28.70 -7.17
N MET A 384 26.05 -27.55 -6.86
CA MET A 384 25.01 -27.34 -5.84
C MET A 384 23.62 -27.62 -6.42
N PHE A 385 23.34 -27.05 -7.58
CA PHE A 385 22.13 -27.34 -8.37
C PHE A 385 22.36 -26.99 -9.86
N ARG A 386 21.48 -27.49 -10.72
CA ARG A 386 21.49 -27.24 -12.17
C ARG A 386 20.30 -26.43 -12.62
N GLU A 387 20.48 -25.68 -13.71
CA GLU A 387 19.38 -25.05 -14.44
C GLU A 387 18.32 -26.08 -14.79
N GLY A 388 17.04 -25.75 -14.57
CA GLY A 388 15.90 -26.62 -14.83
C GLY A 388 15.52 -27.56 -13.68
N GLU A 389 16.32 -27.66 -12.61
CA GLU A 389 15.96 -28.44 -11.42
C GLU A 389 14.91 -27.70 -10.54
N LYS A 390 14.10 -28.47 -9.82
CA LYS A 390 13.24 -27.88 -8.77
C LYS A 390 14.09 -27.32 -7.64
N GLY A 391 13.79 -26.13 -7.19
CA GLY A 391 14.50 -25.48 -6.10
C GLY A 391 13.64 -25.38 -4.85
N ASP A 392 14.16 -25.90 -3.74
CA ASP A 392 13.54 -25.88 -2.41
C ASP A 392 14.39 -25.19 -1.34
N LYS A 393 15.58 -24.72 -1.72
CA LYS A 393 16.52 -24.03 -0.81
C LYS A 393 17.03 -22.74 -1.40
N LEU A 394 17.26 -21.75 -0.53
CA LEU A 394 18.17 -20.64 -0.77
C LEU A 394 19.50 -20.91 -0.07
N TYR A 395 20.54 -20.27 -0.55
CA TYR A 395 21.89 -20.44 -0.04
C TYR A 395 22.54 -19.08 0.21
N ILE A 396 23.45 -19.04 1.19
CA ILE A 396 24.31 -17.88 1.52
C ILE A 396 25.75 -18.36 1.52
N VAL A 397 26.63 -17.70 0.77
CA VAL A 397 28.04 -18.06 0.77
C VAL A 397 28.66 -17.65 2.10
N LEU A 398 29.16 -18.61 2.87
CA LEU A 398 29.87 -18.38 4.14
C LEU A 398 31.37 -18.26 3.93
N ASP A 399 31.93 -19.11 3.08
CA ASP A 399 33.36 -19.13 2.76
C ASP A 399 33.57 -19.69 1.35
N GLY A 400 34.64 -19.28 0.67
CA GLY A 400 34.91 -19.65 -0.71
C GLY A 400 34.08 -18.87 -1.71
N ARG A 401 33.95 -19.37 -2.93
CA ARG A 401 33.25 -18.72 -4.05
C ARG A 401 32.28 -19.67 -4.72
N VAL A 402 31.18 -19.12 -5.21
CA VAL A 402 30.17 -19.85 -5.97
C VAL A 402 29.98 -19.20 -7.35
N ARG A 403 30.19 -19.97 -8.41
CA ARG A 403 29.93 -19.53 -9.77
C ARG A 403 28.50 -19.86 -10.16
N ILE A 404 27.77 -18.84 -10.58
CA ILE A 404 26.48 -18.97 -11.23
C ILE A 404 26.72 -18.92 -12.74
N SER A 405 26.25 -19.92 -13.46
CA SER A 405 26.52 -20.06 -14.89
C SER A 405 25.31 -20.60 -15.66
N LYS A 406 25.30 -20.36 -16.98
CA LYS A 406 24.37 -20.97 -17.91
C LYS A 406 25.12 -21.77 -18.96
N PHE A 407 24.56 -22.90 -19.32
CA PHE A 407 25.05 -23.64 -20.48
C PHE A 407 24.41 -23.10 -21.76
N ILE A 408 25.24 -22.61 -22.69
CA ILE A 408 24.84 -22.03 -23.95
C ILE A 408 25.23 -23.00 -25.06
N PRO A 409 24.26 -23.59 -25.80
CA PRO A 409 24.57 -24.49 -26.89
C PRO A 409 25.48 -23.83 -27.94
N GLY A 410 26.60 -24.47 -28.26
CA GLY A 410 27.59 -23.93 -29.20
C GLY A 410 28.71 -23.08 -28.56
N VAL A 411 28.52 -22.53 -27.39
CA VAL A 411 29.54 -21.74 -26.65
C VAL A 411 30.15 -22.56 -25.53
N GLY A 412 29.31 -23.19 -24.73
CA GLY A 412 29.68 -23.91 -23.52
C GLY A 412 29.07 -23.29 -22.28
N GLU A 413 29.72 -23.42 -21.13
CA GLU A 413 29.30 -22.86 -19.87
C GLU A 413 29.81 -21.43 -19.70
N GLU A 414 28.90 -20.46 -19.64
CA GLU A 414 29.20 -19.05 -19.45
C GLU A 414 28.83 -18.59 -18.04
N ALA A 415 29.75 -17.86 -17.40
CA ALA A 415 29.54 -17.30 -16.07
C ALA A 415 28.63 -16.08 -16.13
N LEU A 416 27.50 -16.16 -15.46
CA LEU A 416 26.64 -14.99 -15.22
C LEU A 416 27.24 -14.10 -14.14
N THR A 417 27.67 -14.73 -13.01
CA THR A 417 28.32 -14.03 -11.89
C THR A 417 29.12 -15.02 -11.06
N VAL A 418 30.08 -14.49 -10.31
CA VAL A 418 30.76 -15.20 -9.22
C VAL A 418 30.32 -14.55 -7.93
N LEU A 419 29.89 -15.36 -6.98
CA LEU A 419 29.36 -14.93 -5.69
C LEU A 419 30.44 -15.13 -4.64
N ASP A 420 30.62 -14.09 -3.84
CA ASP A 420 31.57 -14.06 -2.74
C ASP A 420 30.85 -14.20 -1.39
N ARG A 421 31.65 -14.25 -0.32
CA ARG A 421 31.15 -14.33 1.06
C ARG A 421 30.01 -13.35 1.33
N GLY A 422 28.87 -13.87 1.83
CA GLY A 422 27.65 -13.15 2.19
C GLY A 422 26.67 -12.91 1.04
N ASP A 423 26.96 -13.38 -0.18
CA ASP A 423 26.01 -13.32 -1.26
C ASP A 423 24.99 -14.45 -1.19
N PHE A 424 23.74 -14.15 -1.61
CA PHE A 424 22.61 -15.07 -1.63
C PHE A 424 22.40 -15.63 -3.05
N PHE A 425 21.94 -16.88 -3.15
CA PHE A 425 21.56 -17.49 -4.42
C PHE A 425 20.53 -18.61 -4.23
N GLY A 426 19.86 -18.96 -5.33
CA GLY A 426 18.82 -19.99 -5.29
C GLY A 426 17.47 -19.52 -4.77
N GLU A 427 17.36 -18.27 -4.32
CA GLU A 427 16.18 -17.63 -3.72
C GLU A 427 14.98 -17.55 -4.66
N MET A 428 15.22 -17.43 -5.99
CA MET A 428 14.16 -17.22 -6.99
C MET A 428 13.20 -18.39 -7.08
N ALA A 429 13.70 -19.61 -6.99
CA ALA A 429 12.88 -20.82 -7.04
C ALA A 429 11.98 -21.01 -5.80
N LEU A 430 12.22 -20.27 -4.72
CA LEU A 430 11.39 -20.31 -3.52
C LEU A 430 10.14 -19.44 -3.62
N ILE A 431 10.15 -18.41 -4.48
CA ILE A 431 9.03 -17.47 -4.63
C ILE A 431 7.96 -17.96 -5.58
N ASP A 432 8.41 -18.40 -6.76
CA ASP A 432 7.55 -18.56 -7.92
C ASP A 432 7.28 -20.02 -8.30
N ASP A 433 7.75 -20.95 -7.45
CA ASP A 433 7.70 -22.42 -7.69
C ASP A 433 8.27 -22.84 -9.06
N LYS A 434 9.02 -21.93 -9.72
CA LYS A 434 9.68 -22.23 -10.98
C LYS A 434 10.99 -23.01 -10.72
N VAL A 435 11.52 -23.55 -11.78
CA VAL A 435 12.81 -24.26 -11.75
C VAL A 435 13.99 -23.29 -11.56
N ARG A 436 15.15 -23.82 -11.18
CA ARG A 436 16.42 -23.08 -11.12
C ARG A 436 16.71 -22.41 -12.46
N SER A 437 17.06 -21.13 -12.43
CA SER A 437 17.31 -20.31 -13.62
C SER A 437 18.74 -20.40 -14.16
N ALA A 438 19.64 -21.04 -13.43
CA ALA A 438 21.06 -21.18 -13.75
C ALA A 438 21.68 -22.34 -13.00
N ASP A 439 22.88 -22.77 -13.40
CA ASP A 439 23.73 -23.69 -12.66
C ASP A 439 24.46 -22.96 -11.51
N ALA A 440 24.71 -23.65 -10.40
CA ALA A 440 25.54 -23.14 -9.30
C ALA A 440 26.58 -24.18 -8.90
N LYS A 441 27.86 -23.78 -8.82
CA LYS A 441 28.95 -24.68 -8.42
C LYS A 441 30.04 -23.96 -7.60
N ALA A 442 30.74 -24.71 -6.76
CA ALA A 442 31.92 -24.22 -6.08
C ALA A 442 33.01 -23.86 -7.07
N HIS A 443 33.70 -22.73 -6.88
CA HIS A 443 34.58 -22.12 -7.86
C HIS A 443 35.86 -21.59 -7.18
N GLU A 444 37.02 -21.88 -7.80
CA GLU A 444 38.35 -21.48 -7.28
C GLU A 444 38.60 -21.93 -5.85
N GLY A 445 38.24 -23.19 -5.54
CA GLY A 445 38.35 -23.83 -4.26
C GLY A 445 37.05 -24.35 -3.71
N ASP A 446 37.11 -24.94 -2.52
CA ASP A 446 35.93 -25.41 -1.79
C ASP A 446 35.04 -24.22 -1.40
N ALA A 447 33.75 -24.44 -1.35
CA ALA A 447 32.80 -23.44 -0.86
C ALA A 447 31.97 -24.00 0.31
N THR A 448 31.83 -23.22 1.37
CA THR A 448 30.92 -23.47 2.48
C THR A 448 29.74 -22.50 2.39
N VAL A 449 28.52 -23.03 2.44
CA VAL A 449 27.31 -22.26 2.33
C VAL A 449 26.36 -22.54 3.50
N LEU A 450 25.58 -21.57 3.86
CA LEU A 450 24.40 -21.72 4.70
C LEU A 450 23.20 -21.97 3.80
N SER A 451 22.41 -22.99 4.08
CA SER A 451 21.18 -23.30 3.34
C SER A 451 19.96 -23.13 4.21
N ILE A 452 18.88 -22.58 3.63
CA ILE A 452 17.57 -22.43 4.26
C ILE A 452 16.56 -23.05 3.30
N ASP A 453 15.85 -24.06 3.77
CA ASP A 453 14.81 -24.68 2.96
C ASP A 453 13.49 -23.89 3.00
N ARG A 454 12.57 -24.22 2.08
CA ARG A 454 11.27 -23.58 1.93
C ARG A 454 10.41 -23.64 3.20
N ALA A 455 10.43 -24.76 3.92
CA ALA A 455 9.63 -24.95 5.12
C ALA A 455 10.10 -24.00 6.22
N THR A 456 11.40 -23.96 6.44
CA THR A 456 12.07 -23.06 7.38
C THR A 456 11.87 -21.60 6.99
N LEU A 457 11.95 -21.27 5.70
CA LEU A 457 11.66 -19.91 5.21
C LEU A 457 10.23 -19.49 5.55
N ASN A 458 9.24 -20.35 5.27
CA ASN A 458 7.84 -20.09 5.58
C ASN A 458 7.61 -19.93 7.09
N GLU A 459 8.32 -20.69 7.92
CA GLU A 459 8.28 -20.55 9.37
C GLU A 459 8.80 -19.17 9.79
N ILE A 460 9.98 -18.75 9.33
CA ILE A 460 10.55 -17.41 9.58
C ILE A 460 9.54 -16.32 9.20
N LEU A 461 8.95 -16.44 8.02
CA LEU A 461 8.00 -15.44 7.49
C LEU A 461 6.62 -15.45 8.17
N SER A 462 6.32 -16.47 8.99
CA SER A 462 5.08 -16.56 9.77
C SER A 462 5.22 -16.16 11.23
N MET A 463 6.45 -16.07 11.76
CA MET A 463 6.71 -15.85 13.19
C MET A 463 6.30 -14.45 13.68
N ASP A 464 6.88 -13.43 13.08
CA ASP A 464 6.67 -12.02 13.44
C ASP A 464 6.78 -11.11 12.22
N PRO A 465 5.85 -10.17 12.03
CA PRO A 465 5.88 -9.25 10.88
C PRO A 465 7.15 -8.40 10.78
N ASN A 466 7.78 -8.03 11.89
CA ASN A 466 9.03 -7.26 11.87
C ASN A 466 10.20 -8.13 11.35
N ALA A 467 10.34 -9.34 11.86
CA ALA A 467 11.36 -10.29 11.41
C ALA A 467 11.16 -10.65 9.93
N SER A 468 9.92 -10.90 9.52
CA SER A 468 9.54 -11.14 8.12
C SER A 468 9.92 -9.97 7.22
N LEU A 469 9.60 -8.74 7.64
CA LEU A 469 9.91 -7.53 6.88
C LEU A 469 11.42 -7.32 6.74
N GLN A 470 12.19 -7.48 7.81
CA GLN A 470 13.64 -7.36 7.80
C GLN A 470 14.26 -8.35 6.80
N PHE A 471 13.82 -9.60 6.86
CA PHE A 471 14.34 -10.66 5.99
C PHE A 471 13.98 -10.40 4.52
N LEU A 472 12.72 -10.06 4.22
CA LEU A 472 12.28 -9.76 2.85
C LEU A 472 12.98 -8.51 2.30
N ASN A 473 13.16 -7.48 3.12
CA ASN A 473 13.90 -6.28 2.72
C ASN A 473 15.36 -6.61 2.36
N LEU A 474 16.01 -7.48 3.15
CA LEU A 474 17.35 -7.96 2.85
C LEU A 474 17.39 -8.67 1.50
N LEU A 475 16.50 -9.63 1.25
CA LEU A 475 16.43 -10.37 -0.01
C LEU A 475 16.16 -9.41 -1.20
N CYS A 476 15.22 -8.49 -1.05
CA CYS A 476 14.93 -7.50 -2.09
C CYS A 476 16.15 -6.64 -2.42
N ARG A 477 16.88 -6.14 -1.41
CA ARG A 477 18.11 -5.35 -1.63
C ARG A 477 19.19 -6.15 -2.36
N MET A 478 19.38 -7.42 -1.99
CA MET A 478 20.37 -8.30 -2.64
C MET A 478 20.04 -8.55 -4.12
N ILE A 479 18.77 -8.84 -4.42
CA ILE A 479 18.32 -9.06 -5.80
C ILE A 479 18.36 -7.75 -6.61
N SER A 480 17.98 -6.64 -6.01
CA SER A 480 18.09 -5.30 -6.62
C SER A 480 19.54 -5.01 -7.06
N ARG A 481 20.51 -5.25 -6.17
CA ARG A 481 21.93 -5.11 -6.47
C ARG A 481 22.36 -6.02 -7.62
N ARG A 482 21.97 -7.31 -7.58
CA ARG A 482 22.29 -8.26 -8.65
C ARG A 482 21.71 -7.83 -10.00
N LEU A 483 20.46 -7.35 -10.01
CA LEU A 483 19.85 -6.86 -11.24
C LEU A 483 20.61 -5.67 -11.83
N ARG A 484 21.10 -4.73 -10.98
CA ARG A 484 21.99 -3.64 -11.45
C ARG A 484 23.25 -4.19 -12.11
N GLU A 485 23.94 -5.11 -11.47
CA GLU A 485 25.17 -5.71 -11.99
C GLU A 485 24.94 -6.43 -13.33
N ILE A 486 23.81 -7.16 -13.47
CA ILE A 486 23.45 -7.83 -14.72
C ILE A 486 23.13 -6.80 -15.82
N ASN A 487 22.39 -5.76 -15.49
CA ASN A 487 22.06 -4.69 -16.45
C ASN A 487 23.31 -3.96 -16.94
N GLU A 488 24.27 -3.68 -16.06
CA GLU A 488 25.57 -3.10 -16.45
C GLU A 488 26.33 -4.04 -17.36
N LYS A 489 26.36 -5.34 -17.07
CA LYS A 489 26.96 -6.33 -17.96
C LYS A 489 26.30 -6.36 -19.34
N ILE A 490 24.97 -6.34 -19.41
CA ILE A 490 24.22 -6.29 -20.67
C ILE A 490 24.64 -5.07 -21.49
N VAL A 491 24.77 -3.90 -20.87
CA VAL A 491 25.21 -2.68 -21.55
C VAL A 491 26.64 -2.81 -22.02
N GLN A 492 27.57 -3.28 -21.18
CA GLN A 492 28.99 -3.47 -21.52
C GLN A 492 29.18 -4.47 -22.67
N TRP A 493 28.47 -5.59 -22.65
CA TRP A 493 28.54 -6.60 -23.68
C TRP A 493 28.00 -6.11 -25.04
N LYS A 494 26.87 -5.42 -25.03
CA LYS A 494 26.35 -4.80 -26.26
C LYS A 494 27.35 -3.80 -26.84
N TYR A 495 28.02 -3.06 -25.99
CA TYR A 495 29.08 -2.14 -26.39
C TYR A 495 30.24 -2.87 -27.06
N MET A 496 30.76 -3.95 -26.48
CA MET A 496 31.91 -4.71 -26.99
C MET A 496 31.58 -5.50 -28.27
N SER A 497 30.34 -5.96 -28.44
CA SER A 497 29.93 -6.76 -29.61
C SER A 497 29.65 -5.92 -30.87
N GLY A 498 29.71 -4.59 -30.78
CA GLY A 498 29.40 -3.70 -31.91
C GLY A 498 27.96 -3.81 -32.39
N GLY A 499 27.07 -4.29 -31.54
CA GLY A 499 25.63 -4.46 -31.82
C GLY A 499 24.91 -3.12 -31.79
N PHE A 500 24.80 -2.47 -32.92
CA PHE A 500 23.98 -1.30 -33.20
C PHE A 500 22.82 -1.67 -34.08
#